data_8cd14a7d1d6a15f3d910e3fe98b0d637
#
_entry.id   8cd14a7d1d6a15f3d910e3fe98b0d637
#
_cell.length_a   1.000
_cell.length_b   1.000
_cell.length_c   1.000
_cell.angle_alpha   90.00
_cell.angle_beta   90.00
_cell.angle_gamma   90.00
#
_symmetry.space_group_name_H-M   'P 1'
#
loop_
_entity.id
_entity.type
_entity.pdbx_description
1 polymer ?
#
loop_
_entity_poly.entity_id
_entity_poly.type
_entity_poly.pdbx_seq_one_letter_code
_entity_poly.pdbx_strand_id
1 'polypeptide(L)'
;MNEKVLKTLEYNKILNQLSEYACSPEAKKRCLALRPITDKAQIEQLQLQTKDALSRLFRCGNLSFSGVHSVNDSLKRLEIGASLSAAELLSICSLLEAAKRVKAFSRSEKEEVPDDSLTGFFTEIEPLTPLYDEIKRCILAEDEIADDASSTLRSIRRSMRGMNDRIRAQMNNMINNSTTRSYLQDAVITMRDGRYCLPVKAEAKSQIPGMVHDQSSSGSTLFIEPMAVVNLNNEYKELLLKEKDEIEKILENLSRLTANFSEQIAADYTILAELDFIFAKAAYAQTYNGVAPTFNNEGYLHIKK
;
A
#
# COMPACT_ATOMS: atom_id res chain seq x y z
N MET A 1 -21.53 -8.71 -32.47
CA MET A 1 -22.59 -7.66 -32.49
C MET A 1 -21.99 -6.38 -33.03
N ASN A 2 -22.71 -5.60 -33.88
CA ASN A 2 -22.18 -4.38 -34.50
C ASN A 2 -22.15 -3.24 -33.46
N GLU A 3 -21.07 -2.43 -33.44
CA GLU A 3 -20.93 -1.29 -32.50
C GLU A 3 -22.07 -0.26 -32.63
N LYS A 4 -22.62 -0.07 -33.83
CA LYS A 4 -23.78 0.80 -34.05
C LYS A 4 -25.00 0.34 -33.24
N VAL A 5 -25.23 -0.97 -33.16
CA VAL A 5 -26.34 -1.55 -32.38
C VAL A 5 -26.11 -1.36 -30.88
N LEU A 6 -24.89 -1.58 -30.39
CA LEU A 6 -24.54 -1.35 -28.97
C LEU A 6 -24.74 0.11 -28.57
N LYS A 7 -24.38 1.05 -29.47
CA LYS A 7 -24.59 2.48 -29.25
C LYS A 7 -26.07 2.85 -29.24
N THR A 8 -26.89 2.29 -30.15
CA THR A 8 -28.34 2.52 -30.22
C THR A 8 -29.06 1.99 -28.98
N LEU A 9 -28.59 0.86 -28.42
CA LEU A 9 -29.11 0.27 -27.18
C LEU A 9 -28.54 0.91 -25.92
N GLU A 10 -27.70 1.97 -26.05
CA GLU A 10 -27.06 2.64 -24.92
C GLU A 10 -26.24 1.67 -24.02
N TYR A 11 -25.75 0.58 -24.59
CA TYR A 11 -25.04 -0.49 -23.86
C TYR A 11 -23.88 0.04 -23.01
N ASN A 12 -23.17 1.05 -23.49
CA ASN A 12 -22.06 1.69 -22.74
C ASN A 12 -22.54 2.33 -21.43
N LYS A 13 -23.77 2.81 -21.33
CA LYS A 13 -24.31 3.34 -20.07
C LYS A 13 -24.46 2.23 -19.02
N ILE A 14 -24.93 1.06 -19.47
CA ILE A 14 -25.06 -0.12 -18.60
C ILE A 14 -23.68 -0.57 -18.11
N LEU A 15 -22.68 -0.61 -19.00
CA LEU A 15 -21.31 -0.98 -18.63
C LEU A 15 -20.68 -0.01 -17.63
N ASN A 16 -20.91 1.30 -17.81
CA ASN A 16 -20.44 2.32 -16.87
C ASN A 16 -21.10 2.14 -15.50
N GLN A 17 -22.42 1.97 -15.45
CA GLN A 17 -23.12 1.69 -14.20
C GLN A 17 -22.61 0.41 -13.52
N LEU A 18 -22.45 -0.67 -14.28
CA LEU A 18 -21.89 -1.92 -13.75
C LEU A 18 -20.48 -1.71 -13.16
N SER A 19 -19.63 -0.90 -13.81
CA SER A 19 -18.28 -0.65 -13.35
C SER A 19 -18.20 0.10 -12.01
N GLU A 20 -19.25 0.82 -11.62
CA GLU A 20 -19.35 1.51 -10.33
C GLU A 20 -19.47 0.54 -9.15
N TYR A 21 -19.95 -0.68 -9.40
CA TYR A 21 -20.07 -1.75 -8.40
C TYR A 21 -18.77 -2.57 -8.22
N ALA A 22 -17.84 -2.47 -9.15
CA ALA A 22 -16.53 -3.11 -9.03
C ALA A 22 -15.55 -2.24 -8.23
N CYS A 23 -14.76 -2.86 -7.37
CA CYS A 23 -13.76 -2.16 -6.55
C CYS A 23 -12.39 -2.12 -7.22
N SER A 24 -11.91 -3.25 -7.71
CA SER A 24 -10.58 -3.39 -8.30
C SER A 24 -10.48 -2.79 -9.71
N PRO A 25 -9.32 -2.21 -10.08
CA PRO A 25 -9.11 -1.68 -11.44
C PRO A 25 -9.32 -2.73 -12.53
N GLU A 26 -8.92 -3.98 -12.29
CA GLU A 26 -9.08 -5.07 -13.25
C GLU A 26 -10.55 -5.47 -13.43
N ALA A 27 -11.32 -5.57 -12.33
CA ALA A 27 -12.76 -5.85 -12.43
C ALA A 27 -13.51 -4.72 -13.15
N LYS A 28 -13.17 -3.45 -12.87
CA LYS A 28 -13.72 -2.29 -13.60
C LYS A 28 -13.43 -2.38 -15.10
N LYS A 29 -12.19 -2.70 -15.46
CA LYS A 29 -11.78 -2.88 -16.86
C LYS A 29 -12.57 -4.01 -17.52
N ARG A 30 -12.78 -5.14 -16.81
CA ARG A 30 -13.60 -6.26 -17.30
C ARG A 30 -15.05 -5.86 -17.48
N CYS A 31 -15.64 -5.10 -16.56
CA CYS A 31 -17.00 -4.57 -16.69
C CYS A 31 -17.13 -3.74 -17.97
N LEU A 32 -16.20 -2.82 -18.23
CA LEU A 32 -16.23 -1.95 -19.41
C LEU A 32 -15.92 -2.70 -20.72
N ALA A 33 -15.17 -3.80 -20.63
CA ALA A 33 -14.82 -4.64 -21.79
C ALA A 33 -15.85 -5.69 -22.14
N LEU A 34 -16.94 -5.85 -21.36
CA LEU A 34 -17.97 -6.83 -21.63
C LEU A 34 -18.54 -6.69 -23.04
N ARG A 35 -18.72 -7.85 -23.71
CA ARG A 35 -19.37 -7.94 -25.02
C ARG A 35 -20.36 -9.08 -25.01
N PRO A 36 -21.47 -8.97 -25.76
CA PRO A 36 -22.40 -10.05 -25.92
C PRO A 36 -21.72 -11.27 -26.56
N ILE A 37 -21.98 -12.42 -25.99
CA ILE A 37 -21.51 -13.72 -26.47
C ILE A 37 -22.69 -14.56 -26.95
N THR A 38 -22.42 -15.59 -27.75
CA THR A 38 -23.46 -16.45 -28.37
C THR A 38 -23.37 -17.91 -27.95
N ASP A 39 -22.31 -18.29 -27.23
CA ASP A 39 -22.17 -19.64 -26.68
C ASP A 39 -23.14 -19.82 -25.49
N LYS A 40 -24.16 -20.64 -25.68
CA LYS A 40 -25.20 -20.89 -24.69
C LYS A 40 -24.64 -21.48 -23.39
N ALA A 41 -23.73 -22.45 -23.48
CA ALA A 41 -23.16 -23.10 -22.29
C ALA A 41 -22.35 -22.11 -21.46
N GLN A 42 -21.55 -21.27 -22.11
CA GLN A 42 -20.80 -20.21 -21.44
C GLN A 42 -21.72 -19.16 -20.81
N ILE A 43 -22.81 -18.77 -21.48
CA ILE A 43 -23.79 -17.82 -20.94
C ILE A 43 -24.43 -18.37 -19.69
N GLU A 44 -24.92 -19.63 -19.74
CA GLU A 44 -25.57 -20.29 -18.61
C GLU A 44 -24.65 -20.41 -17.39
N GLN A 45 -23.36 -20.73 -17.61
CA GLN A 45 -22.35 -20.77 -16.56
C GLN A 45 -22.13 -19.39 -15.91
N LEU A 46 -21.94 -18.34 -16.71
CA LEU A 46 -21.74 -16.98 -16.21
C LEU A 46 -22.98 -16.45 -15.46
N GLN A 47 -24.17 -16.83 -15.90
CA GLN A 47 -25.41 -16.49 -15.20
C GLN A 47 -25.55 -17.24 -13.88
N LEU A 48 -25.15 -18.53 -13.86
CA LEU A 48 -25.14 -19.32 -12.62
C LEU A 48 -24.21 -18.67 -11.60
N GLN A 49 -22.99 -18.29 -11.98
CA GLN A 49 -22.07 -17.58 -11.10
C GLN A 49 -22.67 -16.28 -10.55
N THR A 50 -23.33 -15.49 -11.39
CA THR A 50 -23.99 -14.25 -10.94
C THR A 50 -25.14 -14.52 -9.97
N LYS A 51 -25.95 -15.56 -10.22
CA LYS A 51 -27.02 -16.00 -9.34
C LYS A 51 -26.51 -16.48 -7.98
N ASP A 52 -25.42 -17.27 -8.00
CA ASP A 52 -24.81 -17.79 -6.78
C ASP A 52 -24.18 -16.65 -5.95
N ALA A 53 -23.51 -15.69 -6.61
CA ALA A 53 -23.01 -14.48 -5.94
C ALA A 53 -24.14 -13.68 -5.30
N LEU A 54 -25.27 -13.50 -6.00
CA LEU A 54 -26.44 -12.83 -5.46
C LEU A 54 -27.01 -13.58 -4.24
N SER A 55 -27.10 -14.91 -4.31
CA SER A 55 -27.52 -15.75 -3.18
C SER A 55 -26.61 -15.58 -1.98
N ARG A 56 -25.28 -15.54 -2.20
CA ARG A 56 -24.29 -15.29 -1.13
C ARG A 56 -24.43 -13.90 -0.52
N LEU A 57 -24.68 -12.85 -1.32
CA LEU A 57 -24.93 -11.50 -0.80
C LEU A 57 -26.16 -11.45 0.11
N PHE A 58 -27.22 -12.17 -0.22
CA PHE A 58 -28.42 -12.24 0.62
C PHE A 58 -28.20 -13.00 1.93
N ARG A 59 -27.40 -14.06 1.94
CA ARG A 59 -27.14 -14.90 3.11
C ARG A 59 -26.05 -14.35 4.01
N CYS A 60 -24.92 -13.94 3.42
CA CYS A 60 -23.69 -13.57 4.15
C CYS A 60 -23.50 -12.05 4.27
N GLY A 61 -24.36 -11.24 3.61
CA GLY A 61 -24.21 -9.79 3.56
C GLY A 61 -23.22 -9.31 2.49
N ASN A 62 -22.76 -8.05 2.63
CA ASN A 62 -21.90 -7.42 1.63
C ASN A 62 -20.47 -7.93 1.71
N LEU A 63 -19.87 -8.16 0.55
CA LEU A 63 -18.46 -8.49 0.38
C LEU A 63 -17.70 -7.29 -0.19
N SER A 64 -16.60 -6.91 0.44
CA SER A 64 -15.76 -5.80 -0.02
C SER A 64 -14.45 -6.31 -0.63
N PHE A 65 -14.14 -5.84 -1.83
CA PHE A 65 -12.86 -6.07 -2.54
C PHE A 65 -11.91 -4.87 -2.43
N SER A 66 -12.14 -3.97 -1.46
CA SER A 66 -11.21 -2.88 -1.17
C SER A 66 -9.82 -3.42 -0.86
N GLY A 67 -8.78 -2.78 -1.40
CA GLY A 67 -7.40 -3.22 -1.26
C GLY A 67 -6.90 -4.15 -2.37
N VAL A 68 -7.76 -4.59 -3.30
CA VAL A 68 -7.35 -5.36 -4.48
C VAL A 68 -6.80 -4.41 -5.53
N HIS A 69 -5.49 -4.25 -5.53
CA HIS A 69 -4.74 -3.45 -6.52
C HIS A 69 -3.84 -4.34 -7.37
N SER A 70 -3.42 -3.84 -8.54
CA SER A 70 -2.47 -4.58 -9.37
C SER A 70 -1.11 -4.70 -8.68
N VAL A 71 -0.65 -5.92 -8.51
CA VAL A 71 0.67 -6.25 -7.96
C VAL A 71 1.63 -6.77 -9.03
N ASN A 72 1.20 -6.81 -10.28
CA ASN A 72 1.95 -7.43 -11.38
C ASN A 72 3.34 -6.82 -11.58
N ASP A 73 3.48 -5.50 -11.46
CA ASP A 73 4.78 -4.85 -11.65
C ASP A 73 5.73 -5.14 -10.47
N SER A 74 5.20 -5.22 -9.26
CA SER A 74 5.98 -5.64 -8.08
C SER A 74 6.43 -7.10 -8.20
N LEU A 75 5.55 -8.00 -8.67
CA LEU A 75 5.91 -9.41 -8.88
C LEU A 75 6.99 -9.58 -9.95
N LYS A 76 6.90 -8.86 -11.08
CA LYS A 76 7.96 -8.86 -12.12
C LYS A 76 9.31 -8.37 -11.57
N ARG A 77 9.29 -7.38 -10.68
CA ARG A 77 10.52 -6.91 -10.03
C ARG A 77 11.11 -7.96 -9.10
N LEU A 78 10.27 -8.70 -8.36
CA LEU A 78 10.72 -9.82 -7.53
C LEU A 78 11.32 -10.96 -8.36
N GLU A 79 10.76 -11.29 -9.53
CA GLU A 79 11.28 -12.31 -10.45
C GLU A 79 12.71 -12.05 -10.89
N ILE A 80 13.09 -10.78 -11.07
CA ILE A 80 14.47 -10.38 -11.42
C ILE A 80 15.35 -10.11 -10.20
N GLY A 81 14.86 -10.44 -8.99
CA GLY A 81 15.61 -10.28 -7.74
C GLY A 81 15.71 -8.83 -7.25
N ALA A 82 14.88 -7.91 -7.75
CA ALA A 82 14.87 -6.53 -7.28
C ALA A 82 14.16 -6.39 -5.93
N SER A 83 14.67 -5.50 -5.08
CA SER A 83 14.03 -5.14 -3.82
C SER A 83 12.80 -4.24 -4.07
N LEU A 84 11.73 -4.50 -3.34
CA LEU A 84 10.53 -3.67 -3.32
C LEU A 84 10.65 -2.55 -2.28
N SER A 85 9.99 -1.44 -2.54
CA SER A 85 9.81 -0.35 -1.58
C SER A 85 8.78 -0.73 -0.50
N ALA A 86 8.74 0.04 0.60
CA ALA A 86 7.73 -0.12 1.64
C ALA A 86 6.31 0.02 1.08
N ALA A 87 6.06 0.97 0.18
CA ALA A 87 4.77 1.17 -0.47
C ALA A 87 4.32 -0.06 -1.28
N GLU A 88 5.24 -0.68 -2.06
CA GLU A 88 4.94 -1.88 -2.84
C GLU A 88 4.63 -3.08 -1.94
N LEU A 89 5.39 -3.27 -0.86
CA LEU A 89 5.13 -4.33 0.13
C LEU A 89 3.80 -4.11 0.86
N LEU A 90 3.45 -2.88 1.22
CA LEU A 90 2.16 -2.54 1.81
C LEU A 90 0.99 -2.73 0.82
N SER A 91 1.20 -2.50 -0.47
CA SER A 91 0.22 -2.82 -1.51
C SER A 91 -0.06 -4.31 -1.59
N ILE A 92 0.98 -5.15 -1.49
CA ILE A 92 0.83 -6.62 -1.39
C ILE A 92 0.08 -6.99 -0.10
N CYS A 93 0.40 -6.36 1.04
CA CYS A 93 -0.36 -6.56 2.28
C CYS A 93 -1.84 -6.26 2.13
N SER A 94 -2.19 -5.18 1.43
CA SER A 94 -3.59 -4.82 1.18
C SER A 94 -4.33 -5.90 0.37
N LEU A 95 -3.64 -6.52 -0.60
CA LEU A 95 -4.16 -7.66 -1.35
C LEU A 95 -4.37 -8.88 -0.45
N LEU A 96 -3.39 -9.23 0.39
CA LEU A 96 -3.47 -10.37 1.31
C LEU A 96 -4.58 -10.18 2.36
N GLU A 97 -4.78 -8.95 2.83
CA GLU A 97 -5.89 -8.60 3.72
C GLU A 97 -7.25 -8.76 3.02
N ALA A 98 -7.36 -8.37 1.76
CA ALA A 98 -8.53 -8.62 0.95
C ALA A 98 -8.76 -10.12 0.75
N ALA A 99 -7.72 -10.91 0.47
CA ALA A 99 -7.77 -12.37 0.37
C ALA A 99 -8.29 -13.02 1.66
N LYS A 100 -7.79 -12.59 2.81
CA LYS A 100 -8.25 -13.06 4.13
C LYS A 100 -9.74 -12.75 4.36
N ARG A 101 -10.16 -11.53 4.04
CA ARG A 101 -11.56 -11.08 4.16
C ARG A 101 -12.49 -11.87 3.23
N VAL A 102 -12.11 -12.05 1.97
CA VAL A 102 -12.89 -12.79 0.97
C VAL A 102 -12.98 -14.26 1.36
N LYS A 103 -11.89 -14.88 1.78
CA LYS A 103 -11.90 -16.27 2.27
C LYS A 103 -12.78 -16.45 3.51
N ALA A 104 -12.75 -15.50 4.43
CA ALA A 104 -13.60 -15.54 5.63
C ALA A 104 -15.10 -15.45 5.27
N PHE A 105 -15.46 -14.66 4.24
CA PHE A 105 -16.83 -14.56 3.76
C PHE A 105 -17.41 -15.90 3.28
N SER A 106 -16.58 -16.81 2.77
CA SER A 106 -17.03 -18.15 2.36
C SER A 106 -17.36 -19.08 3.52
N ARG A 107 -16.91 -18.74 4.75
CA ARG A 107 -17.08 -19.53 5.96
C ARG A 107 -18.06 -18.82 6.89
N SER A 108 -19.34 -18.75 6.50
CA SER A 108 -20.35 -18.18 7.40
C SER A 108 -20.51 -19.06 8.63
N GLU A 109 -20.35 -18.48 9.84
CA GLU A 109 -20.57 -19.19 11.13
C GLU A 109 -22.05 -19.53 11.37
N LYS A 110 -22.97 -18.99 10.60
CA LYS A 110 -24.42 -19.05 10.87
C LYS A 110 -25.18 -20.07 10.02
N GLU A 111 -24.67 -20.45 8.85
CA GLU A 111 -25.31 -21.44 7.97
C GLU A 111 -24.24 -22.17 7.15
N GLU A 112 -24.42 -23.46 6.90
CA GLU A 112 -23.64 -24.18 5.88
C GLU A 112 -23.86 -23.51 4.52
N VAL A 113 -22.83 -22.87 4.00
CA VAL A 113 -22.86 -22.31 2.64
C VAL A 113 -22.78 -23.52 1.69
N PRO A 114 -23.84 -23.82 0.92
CA PRO A 114 -23.80 -24.96 0.03
C PRO A 114 -22.74 -24.78 -1.05
N ASP A 115 -22.17 -25.88 -1.52
CA ASP A 115 -21.29 -25.88 -2.69
C ASP A 115 -22.06 -25.32 -3.89
N ASP A 116 -21.45 -24.29 -4.50
CA ASP A 116 -22.00 -23.60 -5.66
C ASP A 116 -20.89 -23.34 -6.70
N SER A 117 -21.22 -22.67 -7.80
CA SER A 117 -20.27 -22.36 -8.88
C SER A 117 -19.08 -21.49 -8.46
N LEU A 118 -19.11 -20.87 -7.28
CA LEU A 118 -18.06 -19.99 -6.76
C LEU A 118 -17.17 -20.66 -5.72
N THR A 119 -17.57 -21.83 -5.17
CA THR A 119 -16.84 -22.50 -4.08
C THR A 119 -15.38 -22.75 -4.42
N GLY A 120 -15.08 -23.12 -5.67
CA GLY A 120 -13.69 -23.31 -6.13
C GLY A 120 -12.82 -22.06 -5.95
N PHE A 121 -13.32 -20.90 -6.36
CA PHE A 121 -12.59 -19.64 -6.21
C PHE A 121 -12.24 -19.35 -4.74
N PHE A 122 -13.20 -19.51 -3.84
CA PHE A 122 -12.95 -19.26 -2.41
C PHE A 122 -12.00 -20.29 -1.80
N THR A 123 -11.99 -21.51 -2.28
CA THR A 123 -11.12 -22.59 -1.79
C THR A 123 -9.66 -22.34 -2.17
N GLU A 124 -9.41 -21.86 -3.38
CA GLU A 124 -8.08 -21.63 -3.93
C GLU A 124 -7.37 -20.40 -3.34
N ILE A 125 -8.10 -19.44 -2.75
CA ILE A 125 -7.51 -18.27 -2.11
C ILE A 125 -6.63 -18.69 -0.93
N GLU A 126 -5.38 -18.20 -0.86
CA GLU A 126 -4.47 -18.39 0.25
C GLU A 126 -4.04 -17.04 0.87
N PRO A 127 -4.59 -16.65 2.01
CA PRO A 127 -4.32 -15.33 2.62
C PRO A 127 -2.88 -15.08 3.04
N LEU A 128 -1.98 -16.08 3.00
CA LEU A 128 -0.56 -15.97 3.37
C LEU A 128 -0.35 -15.18 4.66
N THR A 129 -1.14 -15.48 5.70
CA THR A 129 -1.15 -14.73 6.97
C THR A 129 0.25 -14.53 7.58
N PRO A 130 1.17 -15.54 7.58
CA PRO A 130 2.51 -15.32 8.12
C PRO A 130 3.32 -14.26 7.36
N LEU A 131 3.17 -14.17 6.04
CA LEU A 131 3.81 -13.16 5.21
C LEU A 131 3.22 -11.77 5.51
N TYR A 132 1.89 -11.68 5.57
CA TYR A 132 1.19 -10.46 5.93
C TYR A 132 1.63 -9.93 7.29
N ASP A 133 1.65 -10.78 8.32
CA ASP A 133 2.01 -10.40 9.68
C ASP A 133 3.47 -9.92 9.75
N GLU A 134 4.39 -10.57 9.04
CA GLU A 134 5.81 -10.20 9.04
C GLU A 134 6.05 -8.84 8.33
N ILE A 135 5.39 -8.59 7.19
CA ILE A 135 5.49 -7.28 6.52
C ILE A 135 4.91 -6.19 7.43
N LYS A 136 3.74 -6.41 8.03
CA LYS A 136 3.08 -5.44 8.92
C LYS A 136 3.86 -5.19 10.21
N ARG A 137 4.55 -6.21 10.73
CA ARG A 137 5.46 -6.06 11.87
C ARG A 137 6.62 -5.13 11.57
N CYS A 138 7.16 -5.19 10.33
CA CYS A 138 8.33 -4.42 9.94
C CYS A 138 7.99 -3.04 9.39
N ILE A 139 6.86 -2.88 8.68
CA ILE A 139 6.49 -1.66 7.97
C ILE A 139 5.19 -1.09 8.56
N LEU A 140 5.30 0.08 9.20
CA LEU A 140 4.16 0.78 9.80
C LEU A 140 3.45 1.70 8.79
N ALA A 141 4.23 2.41 7.97
CA ALA A 141 3.75 3.27 6.89
C ALA A 141 4.76 3.29 5.74
N GLU A 142 4.43 3.93 4.62
CA GLU A 142 5.31 4.00 3.44
C GLU A 142 6.70 4.59 3.73
N ASP A 143 6.77 5.50 4.70
CA ASP A 143 7.97 6.21 5.15
C ASP A 143 8.42 5.80 6.56
N GLU A 144 7.77 4.78 7.16
CA GLU A 144 8.04 4.38 8.54
C GLU A 144 8.27 2.87 8.69
N ILE A 145 9.54 2.52 9.00
CA ILE A 145 9.94 1.17 9.38
C ILE A 145 9.96 1.06 10.91
N ALA A 146 9.36 0.00 11.45
CA ALA A 146 9.29 -0.23 12.88
C ALA A 146 10.68 -0.36 13.51
N ASP A 147 10.88 0.18 14.72
CA ASP A 147 12.12 -0.01 15.49
C ASP A 147 12.43 -1.51 15.67
N ASP A 148 11.39 -2.31 15.79
CA ASP A 148 11.45 -3.75 16.02
C ASP A 148 11.59 -4.59 14.74
N ALA A 149 11.67 -3.95 13.57
CA ALA A 149 11.87 -4.65 12.31
C ALA A 149 13.18 -5.47 12.31
N SER A 150 14.24 -4.94 12.97
CA SER A 150 15.45 -5.72 13.31
C SER A 150 16.05 -5.27 14.64
N SER A 151 16.80 -6.17 15.28
CA SER A 151 17.56 -5.85 16.50
C SER A 151 18.65 -4.81 16.21
N THR A 152 19.23 -4.83 15.02
CA THR A 152 20.23 -3.88 14.55
C THR A 152 19.64 -2.48 14.39
N LEU A 153 18.48 -2.34 13.73
CA LEU A 153 17.80 -1.04 13.56
C LEU A 153 17.45 -0.43 14.92
N ARG A 154 16.90 -1.24 15.83
CA ARG A 154 16.59 -0.80 17.20
C ARG A 154 17.83 -0.27 17.92
N SER A 155 18.97 -0.96 17.79
CA SER A 155 20.24 -0.54 18.39
C SER A 155 20.75 0.76 17.79
N ILE A 156 20.73 0.89 16.46
CA ILE A 156 21.14 2.11 15.74
C ILE A 156 20.29 3.28 16.19
N ARG A 157 18.96 3.17 16.17
CA ARG A 157 18.04 4.25 16.57
C ARG A 157 18.18 4.64 18.02
N ARG A 158 18.45 3.66 18.91
CA ARG A 158 18.77 3.94 20.31
C ARG A 158 20.08 4.76 20.43
N SER A 159 21.10 4.37 19.67
CA SER A 159 22.38 5.12 19.64
C SER A 159 22.18 6.53 19.07
N MET A 160 21.37 6.70 18.02
CA MET A 160 21.03 8.00 17.45
C MET A 160 20.34 8.91 18.47
N ARG A 161 19.36 8.39 19.24
CA ARG A 161 18.71 9.14 20.31
C ARG A 161 19.72 9.61 21.37
N GLY A 162 20.55 8.70 21.86
CA GLY A 162 21.58 9.05 22.85
C GLY A 162 22.60 10.05 22.30
N MET A 163 22.97 9.96 21.01
CA MET A 163 23.87 10.92 20.37
C MET A 163 23.23 12.30 20.23
N ASN A 164 21.95 12.34 19.82
CA ASN A 164 21.16 13.58 19.72
C ASN A 164 21.09 14.29 21.10
N ASP A 165 20.86 13.55 22.18
CA ASP A 165 20.82 14.10 23.54
C ASP A 165 22.19 14.68 23.94
N ARG A 166 23.29 14.00 23.61
CA ARG A 166 24.65 14.49 23.89
C ARG A 166 24.97 15.77 23.11
N ILE A 167 24.62 15.82 21.81
CA ILE A 167 24.82 17.02 20.97
C ILE A 167 24.03 18.19 21.57
N ARG A 168 22.74 17.98 21.88
CA ARG A 168 21.86 19.01 22.44
C ARG A 168 22.36 19.51 23.79
N ALA A 169 22.81 18.63 24.66
CA ALA A 169 23.40 19.01 25.96
C ALA A 169 24.63 19.90 25.78
N GLN A 170 25.56 19.50 24.87
CA GLN A 170 26.76 20.28 24.59
C GLN A 170 26.41 21.65 24.00
N MET A 171 25.50 21.73 23.07
CA MET A 171 25.09 23.00 22.44
C MET A 171 24.30 23.89 23.41
N ASN A 172 23.45 23.32 24.26
CA ASN A 172 22.75 24.09 25.29
C ASN A 172 23.74 24.70 26.31
N ASN A 173 24.78 23.98 26.70
CA ASN A 173 25.85 24.53 27.52
C ASN A 173 26.51 25.78 26.87
N MET A 174 26.71 25.74 25.56
CA MET A 174 27.22 26.87 24.80
C MET A 174 26.24 28.06 24.75
N ILE A 175 24.95 27.78 24.49
CA ILE A 175 23.88 28.78 24.44
C ILE A 175 23.69 29.47 25.79
N ASN A 176 23.80 28.72 26.89
CA ASN A 176 23.62 29.23 28.26
C ASN A 176 24.84 30.00 28.80
N ASN A 177 26.01 29.89 28.13
CA ASN A 177 27.18 30.70 28.47
C ASN A 177 26.93 32.15 28.01
N SER A 178 26.99 33.09 28.93
CA SER A 178 26.70 34.52 28.67
C SER A 178 27.55 35.12 27.57
N THR A 179 28.84 34.77 27.50
CA THR A 179 29.77 35.24 26.48
C THR A 179 29.41 34.70 25.10
N THR A 180 29.21 33.37 24.99
CA THR A 180 28.80 32.72 23.72
C THR A 180 27.46 33.25 23.23
N ARG A 181 26.51 33.41 24.16
CA ARG A 181 25.14 33.90 23.87
C ARG A 181 25.14 35.29 23.21
N SER A 182 26.07 36.17 23.59
CA SER A 182 26.19 37.52 22.98
C SER A 182 26.59 37.49 21.51
N TYR A 183 27.23 36.42 21.05
CA TYR A 183 27.66 36.20 19.66
C TYR A 183 26.58 35.55 18.79
N LEU A 184 25.55 34.95 19.41
CA LEU A 184 24.48 34.33 18.67
C LEU A 184 23.46 35.35 18.13
N GLN A 185 22.96 35.12 16.96
CA GLN A 185 21.80 35.85 16.42
C GLN A 185 20.55 35.50 17.18
N ASP A 186 20.36 34.17 17.39
CA ASP A 186 19.27 33.57 18.18
C ASP A 186 19.83 32.45 19.06
N ALA A 187 19.30 32.31 20.27
CA ALA A 187 19.72 31.30 21.23
C ALA A 187 18.97 29.96 20.97
N VAL A 188 19.12 29.42 19.74
CA VAL A 188 18.45 28.19 19.28
C VAL A 188 19.44 27.24 18.62
N ILE A 189 19.17 25.94 18.72
CA ILE A 189 19.87 24.91 17.98
C ILE A 189 19.15 24.72 16.65
N THR A 190 19.90 24.79 15.54
CA THR A 190 19.36 24.59 14.18
C THR A 190 20.03 23.40 13.52
N MET A 191 19.45 22.91 12.43
CA MET A 191 20.06 21.89 11.59
C MET A 191 20.29 22.46 10.19
N ARG A 192 21.50 22.24 9.64
CA ARG A 192 21.88 22.59 8.26
C ARG A 192 22.69 21.44 7.69
N ASP A 193 22.30 20.97 6.50
CA ASP A 193 22.94 19.83 5.81
C ASP A 193 23.09 18.58 6.70
N GLY A 194 22.08 18.31 7.57
CA GLY A 194 22.09 17.19 8.49
C GLY A 194 23.06 17.37 9.67
N ARG A 195 23.52 18.61 9.95
CA ARG A 195 24.40 18.93 11.07
C ARG A 195 23.78 19.93 12.03
N TYR A 196 24.01 19.72 13.31
CA TYR A 196 23.58 20.65 14.34
C TYR A 196 24.46 21.87 14.35
N CYS A 197 23.88 23.06 14.19
CA CYS A 197 24.53 24.34 14.08
C CYS A 197 23.93 25.37 15.03
N LEU A 198 24.74 26.43 15.36
CA LEU A 198 24.27 27.62 16.04
C LEU A 198 24.22 28.80 15.05
N PRO A 199 23.14 29.62 15.10
CA PRO A 199 23.04 30.83 14.31
C PRO A 199 23.91 31.92 14.97
N VAL A 200 25.02 32.26 14.34
CA VAL A 200 26.01 33.19 14.83
C VAL A 200 25.97 34.50 14.01
N LYS A 201 26.09 35.65 14.66
CA LYS A 201 26.22 36.94 13.96
C LYS A 201 27.47 36.93 13.07
N ALA A 202 27.35 37.37 11.82
CA ALA A 202 28.45 37.28 10.85
C ALA A 202 29.73 38.02 11.36
N GLU A 203 29.55 39.11 12.08
CA GLU A 203 30.64 39.89 12.73
C GLU A 203 31.35 39.14 13.86
N ALA A 204 30.66 38.19 14.49
CA ALA A 204 31.18 37.38 15.60
C ALA A 204 31.74 36.00 15.16
N LYS A 205 31.91 35.74 13.84
CA LYS A 205 32.42 34.48 13.30
C LYS A 205 33.68 33.96 13.98
N SER A 206 34.63 34.87 14.25
CA SER A 206 35.94 34.53 14.85
C SER A 206 35.86 34.14 16.33
N GLN A 207 34.75 34.45 17.00
CA GLN A 207 34.55 34.18 18.42
C GLN A 207 34.00 32.77 18.71
N ILE A 208 33.42 32.11 17.70
CA ILE A 208 32.93 30.74 17.81
C ILE A 208 33.71 29.85 16.83
N PRO A 209 34.74 29.14 17.30
CA PRO A 209 35.50 28.21 16.46
C PRO A 209 34.55 27.09 15.95
N GLY A 210 34.53 26.95 14.62
CA GLY A 210 33.66 25.94 13.99
C GLY A 210 33.63 26.05 12.48
N MET A 211 32.81 25.20 11.86
CA MET A 211 32.60 25.12 10.41
C MET A 211 31.30 25.82 10.03
N VAL A 212 31.38 26.72 9.04
CA VAL A 212 30.17 27.36 8.47
C VAL A 212 29.53 26.40 7.47
N HIS A 213 28.26 26.03 7.69
CA HIS A 213 27.50 25.17 6.81
C HIS A 213 26.50 25.93 5.95
N ASP A 214 26.02 27.07 6.44
CA ASP A 214 25.02 27.87 5.72
C ASP A 214 25.06 29.33 6.15
N GLN A 215 24.43 30.21 5.37
CA GLN A 215 24.33 31.63 5.63
C GLN A 215 22.90 32.13 5.35
N SER A 216 22.41 33.07 6.14
CA SER A 216 21.13 33.73 5.87
C SER A 216 21.15 34.51 4.56
N SER A 217 19.99 34.71 3.92
CA SER A 217 19.86 35.44 2.65
C SER A 217 20.41 36.88 2.73
N SER A 218 20.35 37.50 3.91
CA SER A 218 20.92 38.82 4.17
C SER A 218 22.43 38.84 4.44
N GLY A 219 23.02 37.64 4.62
CA GLY A 219 24.42 37.53 5.00
C GLY A 219 24.76 37.86 6.47
N SER A 220 23.76 38.27 7.26
CA SER A 220 23.94 38.74 8.65
C SER A 220 24.09 37.60 9.67
N THR A 221 23.73 36.37 9.31
CA THR A 221 23.75 35.17 10.18
C THR A 221 24.50 34.06 9.50
N LEU A 222 25.44 33.46 10.20
CA LEU A 222 26.15 32.26 9.78
C LEU A 222 25.68 31.06 10.63
N PHE A 223 25.40 29.97 10.00
CA PHE A 223 25.08 28.72 10.70
C PHE A 223 26.35 27.92 10.90
N ILE A 224 26.89 27.99 12.12
CA ILE A 224 28.19 27.40 12.46
C ILE A 224 27.98 26.11 13.24
N GLU A 225 28.61 25.03 12.79
CA GLU A 225 28.86 23.83 13.57
C GLU A 225 30.03 24.09 14.51
N PRO A 226 29.82 24.20 15.84
CA PRO A 226 30.91 24.44 16.76
C PRO A 226 31.90 23.28 16.78
N MET A 227 33.20 23.57 16.88
CA MET A 227 34.25 22.56 16.93
C MET A 227 34.02 21.53 18.05
N ALA A 228 33.39 21.95 19.16
CA ALA A 228 33.05 21.07 20.30
C ALA A 228 32.09 19.97 19.96
N VAL A 229 31.30 20.09 18.89
CA VAL A 229 30.28 19.07 18.49
C VAL A 229 30.60 18.40 17.14
N VAL A 230 31.64 18.77 16.45
CA VAL A 230 32.00 18.22 15.12
C VAL A 230 32.11 16.70 15.16
N ASN A 231 32.78 16.12 16.14
CA ASN A 231 32.92 14.67 16.25
C ASN A 231 31.55 13.99 16.50
N LEU A 232 30.72 14.55 17.38
CA LEU A 232 29.39 14.04 17.69
C LEU A 232 28.48 14.11 16.44
N ASN A 233 28.55 15.20 15.70
CA ASN A 233 27.82 15.33 14.44
C ASN A 233 28.30 14.31 13.38
N ASN A 234 29.61 14.04 13.32
CA ASN A 234 30.15 13.00 12.43
C ASN A 234 29.63 11.62 12.81
N GLU A 235 29.71 11.26 14.09
CA GLU A 235 29.18 9.99 14.59
C GLU A 235 27.66 9.87 14.35
N TYR A 236 26.89 10.94 14.52
CA TYR A 236 25.46 10.96 14.22
C TYR A 236 25.19 10.74 12.73
N LYS A 237 25.97 11.37 11.85
CA LYS A 237 25.86 11.17 10.39
C LYS A 237 26.19 9.75 9.97
N GLU A 238 27.19 9.12 10.59
CA GLU A 238 27.48 7.70 10.38
C GLU A 238 26.31 6.80 10.81
N LEU A 239 25.64 7.12 11.93
CA LEU A 239 24.47 6.37 12.38
C LEU A 239 23.30 6.52 11.40
N LEU A 240 23.09 7.71 10.82
CA LEU A 240 22.08 7.91 9.77
C LEU A 240 22.33 7.05 8.53
N LEU A 241 23.60 6.92 8.11
CA LEU A 241 23.96 6.04 6.99
C LEU A 241 23.71 4.56 7.35
N LYS A 242 24.11 4.13 8.54
CA LYS A 242 23.86 2.78 9.03
C LYS A 242 22.37 2.46 9.15
N GLU A 243 21.55 3.45 9.57
CA GLU A 243 20.10 3.29 9.60
C GLU A 243 19.54 3.05 8.20
N LYS A 244 19.97 3.87 7.22
CA LYS A 244 19.55 3.72 5.83
C LYS A 244 19.93 2.35 5.27
N ASP A 245 21.19 1.95 5.44
CA ASP A 245 21.69 0.65 4.96
C ASP A 245 20.92 -0.52 5.62
N GLU A 246 20.56 -0.39 6.89
CA GLU A 246 19.82 -1.43 7.59
C GLU A 246 18.36 -1.50 7.13
N ILE A 247 17.73 -0.36 6.86
CA ILE A 247 16.39 -0.29 6.25
C ILE A 247 16.38 -0.97 4.88
N GLU A 248 17.38 -0.70 4.04
CA GLU A 248 17.52 -1.34 2.72
C GLU A 248 17.62 -2.87 2.86
N LYS A 249 18.39 -3.38 3.83
CA LYS A 249 18.48 -4.82 4.13
C LYS A 249 17.16 -5.42 4.60
N ILE A 250 16.40 -4.70 5.43
CA ILE A 250 15.08 -5.15 5.90
C ILE A 250 14.14 -5.28 4.70
N LEU A 251 14.06 -4.27 3.83
CA LEU A 251 13.23 -4.30 2.62
C LEU A 251 13.67 -5.42 1.65
N GLU A 252 14.97 -5.64 1.48
CA GLU A 252 15.51 -6.74 0.68
C GLU A 252 15.09 -8.10 1.23
N ASN A 253 15.19 -8.29 2.55
CA ASN A 253 14.78 -9.54 3.20
C ASN A 253 13.27 -9.79 3.06
N LEU A 254 12.43 -8.76 3.25
CA LEU A 254 10.99 -8.86 3.05
C LEU A 254 10.65 -9.15 1.58
N SER A 255 11.35 -8.51 0.64
CA SER A 255 11.18 -8.75 -0.79
C SER A 255 11.51 -10.20 -1.16
N ARG A 256 12.63 -10.73 -0.64
CA ARG A 256 13.02 -12.12 -0.85
C ARG A 256 12.01 -13.11 -0.23
N LEU A 257 11.48 -12.79 0.96
CA LEU A 257 10.43 -13.60 1.58
C LEU A 257 9.16 -13.58 0.72
N THR A 258 8.76 -12.41 0.22
CA THR A 258 7.59 -12.23 -0.65
C THR A 258 7.77 -12.96 -1.99
N ALA A 259 8.96 -12.94 -2.56
CA ALA A 259 9.28 -13.62 -3.83
C ALA A 259 8.99 -15.14 -3.78
N ASN A 260 9.15 -15.78 -2.63
CA ASN A 260 8.84 -17.20 -2.47
C ASN A 260 7.35 -17.53 -2.66
N PHE A 261 6.48 -16.53 -2.61
CA PHE A 261 5.02 -16.66 -2.74
C PHE A 261 4.47 -15.94 -3.97
N SER A 262 5.32 -15.52 -4.92
CA SER A 262 4.92 -14.71 -6.08
C SER A 262 3.81 -15.36 -6.91
N GLU A 263 3.90 -16.67 -7.15
CA GLU A 263 2.90 -17.43 -7.91
C GLU A 263 1.54 -17.42 -7.19
N GLN A 264 1.54 -17.63 -5.87
CA GLN A 264 0.32 -17.64 -5.06
C GLN A 264 -0.30 -16.25 -4.97
N ILE A 265 0.49 -15.21 -4.80
CA ILE A 265 0.03 -13.82 -4.79
C ILE A 265 -0.61 -13.45 -6.14
N ALA A 266 -0.01 -13.89 -7.26
CA ALA A 266 -0.55 -13.68 -8.61
C ALA A 266 -1.88 -14.42 -8.81
N ALA A 267 -1.98 -15.66 -8.32
CA ALA A 267 -3.21 -16.47 -8.35
C ALA A 267 -4.31 -15.78 -7.53
N ASP A 268 -4.03 -15.40 -6.28
CA ASP A 268 -4.96 -14.69 -5.41
C ASP A 268 -5.46 -13.39 -6.05
N TYR A 269 -4.57 -12.58 -6.64
CA TYR A 269 -4.96 -11.36 -7.35
C TYR A 269 -5.93 -11.65 -8.50
N THR A 270 -5.66 -12.69 -9.28
CA THR A 270 -6.50 -13.09 -10.41
C THR A 270 -7.89 -13.55 -9.94
N ILE A 271 -7.94 -14.38 -8.91
CA ILE A 271 -9.17 -14.89 -8.32
C ILE A 271 -9.98 -13.75 -7.70
N LEU A 272 -9.34 -12.87 -6.93
CA LEU A 272 -10.01 -11.73 -6.30
C LEU A 272 -10.59 -10.76 -7.33
N ALA A 273 -9.89 -10.49 -8.42
CA ALA A 273 -10.38 -9.65 -9.52
C ALA A 273 -11.56 -10.30 -10.26
N GLU A 274 -11.56 -11.64 -10.42
CA GLU A 274 -12.67 -12.38 -11.00
C GLU A 274 -13.89 -12.34 -10.09
N LEU A 275 -13.71 -12.62 -8.80
CA LEU A 275 -14.81 -12.55 -7.82
C LEU A 275 -15.38 -11.14 -7.73
N ASP A 276 -14.55 -10.10 -7.69
CA ASP A 276 -15.01 -8.71 -7.69
C ASP A 276 -15.90 -8.40 -8.90
N PHE A 277 -15.49 -8.87 -10.09
CA PHE A 277 -16.30 -8.74 -11.31
C PHE A 277 -17.63 -9.50 -11.23
N ILE A 278 -17.65 -10.73 -10.69
CA ILE A 278 -18.85 -11.53 -10.53
C ILE A 278 -19.79 -10.88 -9.51
N PHE A 279 -19.27 -10.44 -8.38
CA PHE A 279 -20.04 -9.79 -7.32
C PHE A 279 -20.55 -8.41 -7.75
N ALA A 280 -19.81 -7.68 -8.58
CA ALA A 280 -20.28 -6.43 -9.19
C ALA A 280 -21.54 -6.65 -10.04
N LYS A 281 -21.60 -7.73 -10.84
CA LYS A 281 -22.80 -8.09 -11.60
C LYS A 281 -23.97 -8.44 -10.69
N ALA A 282 -23.71 -9.17 -9.61
CA ALA A 282 -24.74 -9.55 -8.64
C ALA A 282 -25.29 -8.32 -7.89
N ALA A 283 -24.41 -7.43 -7.41
CA ALA A 283 -24.80 -6.19 -6.73
C ALA A 283 -25.58 -5.27 -7.67
N TYR A 284 -25.15 -5.13 -8.91
CA TYR A 284 -25.88 -4.35 -9.91
C TYR A 284 -27.26 -4.95 -10.21
N ALA A 285 -27.35 -6.28 -10.39
CA ALA A 285 -28.64 -6.97 -10.60
C ALA A 285 -29.62 -6.74 -9.43
N GLN A 286 -29.12 -6.67 -8.20
CA GLN A 286 -29.95 -6.42 -7.02
C GLN A 286 -30.63 -5.04 -7.06
N THR A 287 -30.00 -4.03 -7.65
CA THR A 287 -30.54 -2.64 -7.67
C THR A 287 -31.78 -2.47 -8.52
N TYR A 288 -31.99 -3.30 -9.53
CA TYR A 288 -33.18 -3.26 -10.40
C TYR A 288 -34.00 -4.56 -10.37
N ASN A 289 -33.81 -5.41 -9.35
CA ASN A 289 -34.48 -6.69 -9.20
C ASN A 289 -34.34 -7.60 -10.44
N GLY A 290 -33.13 -7.60 -11.02
CA GLY A 290 -32.81 -8.35 -12.22
C GLY A 290 -32.96 -9.84 -12.02
N VAL A 291 -33.58 -10.51 -12.99
CA VAL A 291 -33.72 -11.97 -13.03
C VAL A 291 -32.99 -12.57 -14.21
N ALA A 292 -32.40 -13.75 -14.02
CA ALA A 292 -31.74 -14.46 -15.11
C ALA A 292 -32.75 -14.90 -16.17
N PRO A 293 -32.52 -14.59 -17.46
CA PRO A 293 -33.38 -15.10 -18.54
C PRO A 293 -33.16 -16.59 -18.72
N THR A 294 -34.25 -17.28 -19.15
CA THR A 294 -34.19 -18.68 -19.54
C THR A 294 -33.99 -18.75 -21.06
N PHE A 295 -33.00 -19.52 -21.51
CA PHE A 295 -32.71 -19.67 -22.93
C PHE A 295 -33.48 -20.83 -23.55
N ASN A 296 -34.01 -20.62 -24.76
CA ASN A 296 -34.69 -21.65 -25.55
C ASN A 296 -33.99 -21.81 -26.91
N ASN A 297 -34.29 -22.92 -27.59
CA ASN A 297 -33.83 -23.19 -28.96
C ASN A 297 -34.96 -23.00 -30.00
N GLU A 298 -36.12 -22.50 -29.57
CA GLU A 298 -37.32 -22.40 -30.37
C GLU A 298 -37.44 -21.05 -31.10
N GLY A 299 -36.49 -20.14 -30.87
CA GLY A 299 -36.38 -18.86 -31.56
C GLY A 299 -37.43 -17.82 -31.20
N TYR A 300 -38.14 -17.97 -30.07
CA TYR A 300 -39.10 -16.98 -29.59
C TYR A 300 -38.57 -16.21 -28.36
N LEU A 301 -39.03 -14.96 -28.19
CA LEU A 301 -38.74 -14.11 -27.06
C LEU A 301 -40.06 -13.92 -26.25
N HIS A 302 -40.03 -14.23 -24.94
CA HIS A 302 -41.14 -14.01 -24.03
C HIS A 302 -40.72 -13.10 -22.87
N ILE A 303 -41.26 -11.89 -22.82
CA ILE A 303 -41.01 -10.91 -21.76
C ILE A 303 -42.22 -10.89 -20.83
N LYS A 304 -42.00 -11.20 -19.53
CA LYS A 304 -43.02 -11.05 -18.49
C LYS A 304 -42.92 -9.60 -17.94
N LYS A 305 -44.12 -9.02 -17.71
CA LYS A 305 -44.23 -7.73 -17.03
C LYS A 305 -44.04 -7.91 -15.53
#